data_13baae2b8e0cee55596ee7c995b61f14
#
_entry.id   13baae2b8e0cee55596ee7c995b61f14
#
_cell.length_a   1.000
_cell.length_b   1.000
_cell.length_c   1.000
_cell.angle_alpha   90.00
_cell.angle_beta   90.00
_cell.angle_gamma   90.00
#
_symmetry.space_group_name_H-M   'P 1'
#
loop_
_entity.id
_entity.type
_entity.pdbx_description
1 polymer ?
#
loop_
_entity_poly.entity_id
_entity_poly.type
_entity_poly.pdbx_seq_one_letter_code
_entity_poly.pdbx_strand_id
1 'polypeptide(L)'
;MKTERRSADVLLSAAMALVFGLIFYTFNTPLGPSIGSDNAMYLTLGTALARGYAPYTPIFDHKGPMLYLLQMLPQLLSGGYSTLAVFIQQVIALFLCLRVVSRIARTLGAYSGVTQLFYLALIASLVGGGNLTEEYASLPTLLGAYAALRVFLRPDWTKRLFAPALLMGVCTMAAFLLRANNALPLAALTLALALCLLAKKQFAPLGQCAAGFAAGLALCALPQKPVVAFDEE
;
A
#
# COMPACT_ATOMS: atom_id res chain seq x y z
N MET A 1 -1.35 -10.29 30.51
CA MET A 1 -0.84 -8.91 30.28
C MET A 1 -0.29 -8.64 28.88
N LYS A 2 0.75 -9.33 28.35
CA LYS A 2 1.25 -9.02 26.96
C LYS A 2 0.24 -9.33 25.85
N THR A 3 -0.53 -10.41 25.98
CA THR A 3 -1.55 -10.82 25.00
C THR A 3 -2.76 -9.90 25.01
N GLU A 4 -3.26 -9.51 26.16
CA GLU A 4 -4.38 -8.58 26.32
C GLU A 4 -4.06 -7.19 25.74
N ARG A 5 -2.85 -6.67 25.99
CA ARG A 5 -2.40 -5.42 25.38
C ARG A 5 -2.32 -5.49 23.85
N ARG A 6 -1.97 -6.67 23.29
CA ARG A 6 -1.97 -6.87 21.83
C ARG A 6 -3.38 -6.89 21.26
N SER A 7 -4.31 -7.56 21.91
CA SER A 7 -5.72 -7.60 21.48
C SER A 7 -6.37 -6.22 21.54
N ALA A 8 -6.16 -5.46 22.63
CA ALA A 8 -6.64 -4.10 22.76
C ALA A 8 -6.11 -3.17 21.66
N ASP A 9 -4.82 -3.29 21.31
CA ASP A 9 -4.20 -2.50 20.25
C ASP A 9 -4.72 -2.87 18.84
N VAL A 10 -5.12 -4.12 18.61
CA VAL A 10 -5.79 -4.55 17.36
C VAL A 10 -7.19 -3.95 17.29
N LEU A 11 -7.97 -4.07 18.35
CA LEU A 11 -9.32 -3.51 18.42
C LEU A 11 -9.32 -1.98 18.27
N LEU A 12 -8.39 -1.30 18.90
CA LEU A 12 -8.21 0.14 18.77
C LEU A 12 -7.91 0.53 17.31
N SER A 13 -6.98 -0.17 16.65
CA SER A 13 -6.68 0.10 15.23
C SER A 13 -7.90 -0.15 14.33
N ALA A 14 -8.69 -1.19 14.61
CA ALA A 14 -9.89 -1.48 13.84
C ALA A 14 -10.98 -0.41 14.04
N ALA A 15 -11.21 -0.01 15.30
CA ALA A 15 -12.14 1.07 15.62
C ALA A 15 -11.74 2.39 14.98
N MET A 16 -10.46 2.77 15.06
CA MET A 16 -9.92 3.97 14.43
C MET A 16 -10.10 3.95 12.91
N ALA A 17 -9.79 2.82 12.25
CA ALA A 17 -9.96 2.68 10.80
C ALA A 17 -11.42 2.82 10.38
N LEU A 18 -12.33 2.19 11.12
CA LEU A 18 -13.75 2.26 10.83
C LEU A 18 -14.30 3.69 11.02
N VAL A 19 -14.03 4.31 12.17
CA VAL A 19 -14.51 5.68 12.48
C VAL A 19 -13.93 6.67 11.46
N PHE A 20 -12.63 6.58 11.15
CA PHE A 20 -12.02 7.41 10.12
C PHE A 20 -12.69 7.21 8.77
N GLY A 21 -12.92 5.95 8.36
CA GLY A 21 -13.58 5.63 7.09
C GLY A 21 -14.98 6.23 7.01
N LEU A 22 -15.79 6.11 8.07
CA LEU A 22 -17.14 6.67 8.11
C LEU A 22 -17.17 8.20 7.98
N ILE A 23 -16.13 8.89 8.45
CA ILE A 23 -16.04 10.36 8.42
C ILE A 23 -15.40 10.86 7.12
N PHE A 24 -14.31 10.23 6.65
CA PHE A 24 -13.46 10.79 5.61
C PHE A 24 -13.59 10.09 4.25
N TYR A 25 -14.07 8.82 4.18
CA TYR A 25 -14.29 8.13 2.90
C TYR A 25 -15.66 8.43 2.32
N THR A 26 -15.91 9.73 2.10
CA THR A 26 -17.25 10.24 1.74
C THR A 26 -17.77 9.73 0.39
N PHE A 27 -16.88 9.26 -0.51
CA PHE A 27 -17.28 8.74 -1.81
C PHE A 27 -17.90 7.35 -1.75
N ASN A 28 -17.55 6.55 -0.74
CA ASN A 28 -17.96 5.16 -0.65
C ASN A 28 -18.66 4.81 0.68
N THR A 29 -18.82 5.78 1.59
CA THR A 29 -19.42 5.57 2.90
C THR A 29 -20.87 5.05 2.80
N PRO A 30 -21.28 4.10 3.66
CA PRO A 30 -22.67 3.66 3.73
C PRO A 30 -23.64 4.73 4.26
N LEU A 31 -23.12 5.84 4.82
CA LEU A 31 -23.92 6.92 5.40
C LEU A 31 -24.50 7.91 4.36
N GLY A 32 -24.23 7.70 3.09
CA GLY A 32 -24.67 8.55 1.99
C GLY A 32 -23.46 8.92 1.12
N PRO A 33 -23.11 8.06 0.13
CA PRO A 33 -21.95 8.28 -0.69
C PRO A 33 -22.12 9.52 -1.57
N SER A 34 -21.06 10.33 -1.67
CA SER A 34 -20.95 11.43 -2.63
C SER A 34 -20.26 10.95 -3.92
N ILE A 35 -20.37 11.74 -4.98
CA ILE A 35 -19.76 11.39 -6.26
C ILE A 35 -18.44 12.17 -6.40
N GLY A 36 -17.33 11.43 -6.56
CA GLY A 36 -16.03 11.99 -6.94
C GLY A 36 -15.65 11.49 -8.32
N SER A 37 -15.10 12.36 -9.18
CA SER A 37 -14.74 12.01 -10.56
C SER A 37 -13.78 10.82 -10.65
N ASP A 38 -12.67 10.88 -9.93
CA ASP A 38 -11.67 9.81 -9.90
C ASP A 38 -12.24 8.52 -9.31
N ASN A 39 -13.00 8.62 -8.20
CA ASN A 39 -13.64 7.47 -7.60
C ASN A 39 -14.63 6.79 -8.55
N ALA A 40 -15.50 7.55 -9.23
CA ALA A 40 -16.46 7.01 -10.19
C ALA A 40 -15.73 6.30 -11.35
N MET A 41 -14.65 6.89 -11.84
CA MET A 41 -13.81 6.29 -12.88
C MET A 41 -13.20 4.97 -12.40
N TYR A 42 -12.60 4.93 -11.20
CA TYR A 42 -12.00 3.70 -10.68
C TYR A 42 -13.02 2.58 -10.43
N LEU A 43 -14.20 2.92 -9.92
CA LEU A 43 -15.32 1.98 -9.79
C LEU A 43 -15.75 1.42 -11.14
N THR A 44 -15.85 2.27 -12.17
CA THR A 44 -16.19 1.86 -13.53
C THR A 44 -15.12 0.93 -14.10
N LEU A 45 -13.83 1.27 -13.96
CA LEU A 45 -12.71 0.44 -14.39
C LEU A 45 -12.73 -0.92 -13.68
N GLY A 46 -12.89 -0.94 -12.36
CA GLY A 46 -12.98 -2.17 -11.58
C GLY A 46 -14.15 -3.04 -11.99
N THR A 47 -15.31 -2.45 -12.26
CA THR A 47 -16.50 -3.16 -12.74
C THR A 47 -16.30 -3.72 -14.13
N ALA A 48 -15.69 -2.97 -15.04
CA ALA A 48 -15.37 -3.42 -16.40
C ALA A 48 -14.43 -4.64 -16.36
N LEU A 49 -13.34 -4.56 -15.59
CA LEU A 49 -12.44 -5.69 -15.42
C LEU A 49 -13.13 -6.92 -14.80
N ALA A 50 -14.00 -6.71 -13.80
CA ALA A 50 -14.76 -7.80 -13.18
C ALA A 50 -15.70 -8.49 -14.17
N ARG A 51 -16.10 -7.79 -15.24
CA ARG A 51 -16.89 -8.33 -16.35
C ARG A 51 -16.04 -8.91 -17.49
N GLY A 52 -14.71 -8.93 -17.34
CA GLY A 52 -13.81 -9.51 -18.33
C GLY A 52 -13.29 -8.56 -19.41
N TYR A 53 -13.58 -7.25 -19.34
CA TYR A 53 -12.98 -6.29 -20.28
C TYR A 53 -11.48 -6.14 -20.00
N ALA A 54 -10.68 -6.13 -21.06
CA ALA A 54 -9.24 -5.96 -20.93
C ALA A 54 -8.89 -4.52 -20.52
N PRO A 55 -7.91 -4.32 -19.60
CA PRO A 55 -7.45 -2.99 -19.23
C PRO A 55 -6.81 -2.29 -20.43
N TYR A 56 -6.91 -0.96 -20.46
CA TYR A 56 -6.29 -0.07 -21.45
C TYR A 56 -6.82 -0.20 -22.90
N THR A 57 -7.84 -1.02 -23.16
CA THR A 57 -8.42 -1.16 -24.51
C THR A 57 -9.68 -0.33 -24.71
N PRO A 58 -10.84 -0.66 -24.07
CA PRO A 58 -12.04 0.18 -24.20
C PRO A 58 -12.06 1.36 -23.23
N ILE A 59 -11.35 1.26 -22.10
CA ILE A 59 -11.29 2.29 -21.07
C ILE A 59 -9.83 2.54 -20.70
N PHE A 60 -9.34 3.74 -21.03
CA PHE A 60 -7.96 4.14 -20.78
C PHE A 60 -7.87 5.10 -19.59
N ASP A 61 -6.94 4.83 -18.67
CA ASP A 61 -6.45 5.77 -17.68
C ASP A 61 -4.93 5.64 -17.56
N HIS A 62 -4.26 6.73 -17.19
CA HIS A 62 -2.81 6.80 -17.02
C HIS A 62 -2.31 6.18 -15.71
N LYS A 63 -3.21 5.64 -14.87
CA LYS A 63 -2.83 4.95 -13.63
C LYS A 63 -2.25 3.56 -13.92
N GLY A 64 -1.49 3.06 -12.95
CA GLY A 64 -0.86 1.75 -13.06
C GLY A 64 -1.86 0.59 -12.90
N PRO A 65 -1.49 -0.59 -13.41
CA PRO A 65 -2.37 -1.75 -13.48
C PRO A 65 -2.77 -2.33 -12.11
N MET A 66 -1.99 -2.09 -11.07
CA MET A 66 -2.33 -2.52 -9.71
C MET A 66 -3.61 -1.84 -9.21
N LEU A 67 -3.87 -0.58 -9.62
CA LEU A 67 -5.11 0.10 -9.28
C LEU A 67 -6.33 -0.63 -9.87
N TYR A 68 -6.25 -1.04 -11.13
CA TYR A 68 -7.33 -1.78 -11.80
C TYR A 68 -7.65 -3.09 -11.06
N LEU A 69 -6.61 -3.85 -10.68
CA LEU A 69 -6.78 -5.10 -9.92
C LEU A 69 -7.39 -4.86 -8.54
N LEU A 70 -6.95 -3.82 -7.84
CA LEU A 70 -7.53 -3.44 -6.55
C LEU A 70 -8.98 -3.01 -6.67
N GLN A 71 -9.36 -2.31 -7.72
CA GLN A 71 -10.74 -1.90 -7.94
C GLN A 71 -11.63 -3.06 -8.43
N MET A 72 -11.06 -4.02 -9.15
CA MET A 72 -11.76 -5.23 -9.60
C MET A 72 -12.17 -6.13 -8.43
N LEU A 73 -11.29 -6.30 -7.45
CA LEU A 73 -11.51 -7.24 -6.34
C LEU A 73 -12.82 -7.01 -5.58
N PRO A 74 -13.16 -5.81 -5.09
CA PRO A 74 -14.43 -5.56 -4.41
C PRO A 74 -15.64 -5.78 -5.32
N GLN A 75 -15.54 -5.48 -6.62
CA GLN A 75 -16.64 -5.69 -7.58
C GLN A 75 -16.89 -7.17 -7.84
N LEU A 76 -15.83 -7.99 -7.93
CA LEU A 76 -15.96 -9.44 -8.02
C LEU A 76 -16.61 -10.05 -6.77
N LEU A 77 -16.17 -9.61 -5.58
CA LEU A 77 -16.69 -10.13 -4.31
C LEU A 77 -18.14 -9.74 -4.06
N SER A 78 -18.61 -8.59 -4.56
CA SER A 78 -19.99 -8.11 -4.43
C SER A 78 -20.92 -8.57 -5.56
N GLY A 79 -20.39 -9.24 -6.58
CA GLY A 79 -21.17 -9.63 -7.77
C GLY A 79 -21.51 -8.48 -8.72
N GLY A 80 -20.87 -7.32 -8.59
CA GLY A 80 -21.08 -6.15 -9.45
C GLY A 80 -20.69 -4.83 -8.82
N TYR A 81 -21.18 -3.73 -9.39
CA TYR A 81 -20.89 -2.39 -8.90
C TYR A 81 -21.32 -2.20 -7.44
N SER A 82 -20.36 -1.90 -6.56
CA SER A 82 -20.63 -1.72 -5.13
C SER A 82 -19.64 -0.73 -4.49
N THR A 83 -20.16 0.41 -4.07
CA THR A 83 -19.42 1.40 -3.25
C THR A 83 -19.13 0.85 -1.87
N LEU A 84 -20.06 0.09 -1.27
CA LEU A 84 -19.88 -0.53 0.04
C LEU A 84 -18.71 -1.51 0.06
N ALA A 85 -18.53 -2.32 -0.99
CA ALA A 85 -17.42 -3.25 -1.08
C ALA A 85 -16.08 -2.50 -1.16
N VAL A 86 -16.02 -1.38 -1.88
CA VAL A 86 -14.83 -0.50 -1.92
C VAL A 86 -14.60 0.17 -0.56
N PHE A 87 -15.66 0.62 0.13
CA PHE A 87 -15.53 1.16 1.49
C PHE A 87 -14.90 0.14 2.44
N ILE A 88 -15.36 -1.10 2.43
CA ILE A 88 -14.79 -2.17 3.25
C ILE A 88 -13.32 -2.39 2.91
N GLN A 89 -12.97 -2.43 1.62
CA GLN A 89 -11.58 -2.55 1.19
C GLN A 89 -10.70 -1.39 1.69
N GLN A 90 -11.17 -0.15 1.62
CA GLN A 90 -10.45 1.03 2.13
C GLN A 90 -10.25 0.95 3.65
N VAL A 91 -11.28 0.57 4.41
CA VAL A 91 -11.18 0.40 5.86
C VAL A 91 -10.17 -0.71 6.23
N ILE A 92 -10.16 -1.82 5.48
CA ILE A 92 -9.17 -2.89 5.67
C ILE A 92 -7.76 -2.38 5.35
N ALA A 93 -7.57 -1.68 4.25
CA ALA A 93 -6.26 -1.11 3.88
C ALA A 93 -5.75 -0.14 4.96
N LEU A 94 -6.61 0.76 5.44
CA LEU A 94 -6.29 1.68 6.52
C LEU A 94 -5.97 0.95 7.83
N PHE A 95 -6.77 -0.06 8.19
CA PHE A 95 -6.48 -0.89 9.36
C PHE A 95 -5.08 -1.52 9.27
N LEU A 96 -4.70 -2.07 8.12
CA LEU A 96 -3.37 -2.63 7.91
C LEU A 96 -2.27 -1.57 8.03
N CYS A 97 -2.47 -0.38 7.49
CA CYS A 97 -1.57 0.77 7.67
C CYS A 97 -1.39 1.09 9.16
N LEU A 98 -2.48 1.21 9.93
CA LEU A 98 -2.43 1.48 11.36
C LEU A 98 -1.70 0.36 12.13
N ARG A 99 -1.82 -0.91 11.69
CA ARG A 99 -1.06 -2.02 12.29
C ARG A 99 0.45 -1.87 12.05
N VAL A 100 0.86 -1.41 10.87
CA VAL A 100 2.29 -1.14 10.59
C VAL A 100 2.77 0.07 11.37
N VAL A 101 2.00 1.17 11.41
CA VAL A 101 2.30 2.36 12.22
C VAL A 101 2.47 1.99 13.70
N SER A 102 1.57 1.17 14.25
CA SER A 102 1.69 0.65 15.61
C SER A 102 2.98 -0.15 15.84
N ARG A 103 3.42 -0.95 14.86
CA ARG A 103 4.69 -1.69 14.93
C ARG A 103 5.90 -0.75 14.90
N ILE A 104 5.87 0.27 14.04
CA ILE A 104 6.91 1.30 13.96
C ILE A 104 7.00 2.03 15.31
N ALA A 105 5.87 2.52 15.83
CA ALA A 105 5.81 3.21 17.10
C ALA A 105 6.45 2.38 18.24
N ARG A 106 6.05 1.12 18.38
CA ARG A 106 6.60 0.23 19.42
C ARG A 106 8.08 -0.06 19.23
N THR A 107 8.55 -0.14 17.99
CA THR A 107 9.96 -0.35 17.68
C THR A 107 10.81 0.87 18.11
N LEU A 108 10.22 2.06 18.05
CA LEU A 108 10.84 3.32 18.46
C LEU A 108 10.57 3.68 19.95
N GLY A 109 9.85 2.84 20.70
CA GLY A 109 9.49 3.11 22.09
C GLY A 109 8.37 4.15 22.25
N ALA A 110 7.65 4.49 21.18
CA ALA A 110 6.56 5.47 21.18
C ALA A 110 5.19 4.83 21.53
N TYR A 111 4.26 5.65 21.96
CA TYR A 111 2.88 5.23 22.25
C TYR A 111 2.11 4.97 20.95
N SER A 112 1.72 3.70 20.72
CA SER A 112 1.12 3.25 19.47
C SER A 112 -0.18 4.00 19.12
N GLY A 113 -1.07 4.20 20.09
CA GLY A 113 -2.34 4.92 19.85
C GLY A 113 -2.14 6.38 19.43
N VAL A 114 -1.23 7.09 20.10
CA VAL A 114 -0.90 8.49 19.75
C VAL A 114 -0.30 8.59 18.35
N THR A 115 0.62 7.67 18.02
CA THR A 115 1.24 7.64 16.69
C THR A 115 0.21 7.33 15.59
N GLN A 116 -0.76 6.43 15.85
CA GLN A 116 -1.86 6.15 14.94
C GLN A 116 -2.77 7.37 14.74
N LEU A 117 -3.14 8.09 15.80
CA LEU A 117 -3.92 9.32 15.70
C LEU A 117 -3.18 10.40 14.90
N PHE A 118 -1.88 10.56 15.13
CA PHE A 118 -1.07 11.50 14.36
C PHE A 118 -1.01 11.11 12.86
N TYR A 119 -0.86 9.82 12.55
CA TYR A 119 -0.92 9.32 11.18
C TYR A 119 -2.29 9.62 10.54
N LEU A 120 -3.40 9.36 11.24
CA LEU A 120 -4.74 9.65 10.75
C LEU A 120 -4.95 11.15 10.50
N ALA A 121 -4.46 12.01 11.39
CA ALA A 121 -4.51 13.47 11.20
C ALA A 121 -3.76 13.92 9.96
N LEU A 122 -2.58 13.32 9.68
CA LEU A 122 -1.81 13.62 8.47
C LEU A 122 -2.54 13.18 7.20
N ILE A 123 -3.09 11.96 7.17
CA ILE A 123 -3.76 11.47 5.96
C ILE A 123 -5.13 12.11 5.75
N ALA A 124 -5.80 12.60 6.78
CA ALA A 124 -7.11 13.26 6.66
C ALA A 124 -7.11 14.43 5.66
N SER A 125 -5.99 15.16 5.58
CA SER A 125 -5.81 16.26 4.63
C SER A 125 -5.57 15.80 3.19
N LEU A 126 -5.23 14.52 2.98
CA LEU A 126 -4.82 13.97 1.68
C LEU A 126 -5.91 13.08 1.06
N VAL A 127 -6.88 12.62 1.86
CA VAL A 127 -7.84 11.57 1.45
C VAL A 127 -8.85 12.04 0.42
N GLY A 128 -9.23 13.35 0.39
CA GLY A 128 -10.07 13.94 -0.65
C GLY A 128 -11.41 13.21 -0.92
N GLY A 129 -11.97 12.50 0.07
CA GLY A 129 -13.19 11.69 -0.08
C GLY A 129 -12.94 10.19 -0.22
N GLY A 130 -11.69 9.78 -0.42
CA GLY A 130 -11.27 8.37 -0.45
C GLY A 130 -11.11 7.76 -1.83
N ASN A 131 -10.65 6.52 -1.84
CA ASN A 131 -10.36 5.70 -3.02
C ASN A 131 -9.27 6.27 -3.94
N LEU A 132 -8.21 6.83 -3.33
CA LEU A 132 -7.07 7.38 -4.06
C LEU A 132 -5.91 6.38 -4.13
N THR A 133 -5.09 6.50 -5.17
CA THR A 133 -3.89 5.67 -5.35
C THR A 133 -2.91 5.82 -4.18
N GLU A 134 -2.83 7.00 -3.59
CA GLU A 134 -1.98 7.35 -2.46
C GLU A 134 -2.38 6.60 -1.18
N GLU A 135 -3.68 6.35 -0.97
CA GLU A 135 -4.17 5.55 0.16
C GLU A 135 -3.66 4.12 0.07
N TYR A 136 -3.84 3.49 -1.09
CA TYR A 136 -3.39 2.10 -1.30
C TYR A 136 -1.86 1.99 -1.30
N ALA A 137 -1.15 3.01 -1.80
CA ALA A 137 0.30 3.06 -1.78
C ALA A 137 0.88 3.26 -0.37
N SER A 138 0.10 3.77 0.58
CA SER A 138 0.53 3.97 1.97
C SER A 138 0.94 2.66 2.64
N LEU A 139 0.24 1.56 2.39
CA LEU A 139 0.56 0.26 2.99
C LEU A 139 1.94 -0.28 2.54
N PRO A 140 2.24 -0.43 1.24
CA PRO A 140 3.57 -0.86 0.83
C PRO A 140 4.66 0.14 1.24
N THR A 141 4.39 1.46 1.21
CA THR A 141 5.34 2.47 1.67
C THR A 141 5.69 2.29 3.16
N LEU A 142 4.70 2.11 4.02
CA LEU A 142 4.91 1.86 5.44
C LEU A 142 5.64 0.53 5.71
N LEU A 143 5.32 -0.53 4.96
CA LEU A 143 5.99 -1.82 5.09
C LEU A 143 7.47 -1.73 4.69
N GLY A 144 7.78 -1.09 3.57
CA GLY A 144 9.14 -0.87 3.11
C GLY A 144 9.94 0.02 4.08
N ALA A 145 9.32 1.10 4.57
CA ALA A 145 9.92 1.97 5.58
C ALA A 145 10.18 1.22 6.91
N TYR A 146 9.26 0.36 7.34
CA TYR A 146 9.45 -0.48 8.51
C TYR A 146 10.59 -1.49 8.32
N ALA A 147 10.71 -2.09 7.13
CA ALA A 147 11.82 -2.98 6.81
C ALA A 147 13.17 -2.25 6.91
N ALA A 148 13.28 -1.05 6.34
CA ALA A 148 14.47 -0.21 6.45
C ALA A 148 14.79 0.18 7.90
N LEU A 149 13.78 0.62 8.66
CA LEU A 149 13.93 0.94 10.07
C LEU A 149 14.50 -0.25 10.87
N ARG A 150 13.96 -1.45 10.64
CA ARG A 150 14.44 -2.68 11.28
C ARG A 150 15.90 -3.01 10.92
N VAL A 151 16.34 -2.64 9.72
CA VAL A 151 17.76 -2.76 9.32
C VAL A 151 18.61 -1.80 10.15
N PHE A 152 18.29 -0.51 10.15
CA PHE A 152 19.11 0.52 10.82
C PHE A 152 19.20 0.36 12.34
N LEU A 153 18.19 -0.24 12.97
CA LEU A 153 18.18 -0.47 14.41
C LEU A 153 18.97 -1.71 14.87
N ARG A 154 19.50 -2.51 13.95
CA ARG A 154 20.35 -3.67 14.32
C ARG A 154 21.77 -3.21 14.63
N PRO A 155 22.47 -3.79 15.64
CA PRO A 155 23.88 -3.52 15.88
C PRO A 155 24.77 -3.86 14.70
N ASP A 156 24.44 -4.95 13.99
CA ASP A 156 25.11 -5.45 12.78
C ASP A 156 24.29 -5.20 11.52
N TRP A 157 23.77 -3.98 11.35
CA TRP A 157 22.82 -3.59 10.32
C TRP A 157 23.31 -3.81 8.89
N THR A 158 24.62 -3.94 8.66
CA THR A 158 25.20 -4.25 7.36
C THR A 158 25.12 -5.74 6.99
N LYS A 159 24.71 -6.61 7.92
CA LYS A 159 24.57 -8.05 7.65
C LYS A 159 23.17 -8.42 7.21
N ARG A 160 23.06 -9.42 6.33
CA ARG A 160 21.78 -10.02 5.89
C ARG A 160 20.80 -9.00 5.31
N LEU A 161 21.26 -8.20 4.36
CA LEU A 161 20.44 -7.14 3.74
C LEU A 161 19.54 -7.64 2.60
N PHE A 162 19.76 -8.84 2.07
CA PHE A 162 18.99 -9.34 0.92
C PHE A 162 17.47 -9.35 1.18
N ALA A 163 17.02 -10.00 2.26
CA ALA A 163 15.58 -10.14 2.54
C ALA A 163 14.86 -8.80 2.82
N PRO A 164 15.38 -7.88 3.67
CA PRO A 164 14.76 -6.57 3.81
C PRO A 164 14.79 -5.74 2.53
N ALA A 165 15.87 -5.80 1.73
CA ALA A 165 15.92 -5.11 0.44
C ALA A 165 14.94 -5.70 -0.58
N LEU A 166 14.76 -7.01 -0.59
CA LEU A 166 13.75 -7.68 -1.41
C LEU A 166 12.34 -7.18 -1.05
N LEU A 167 12.00 -7.11 0.24
CA LEU A 167 10.72 -6.54 0.67
C LEU A 167 10.57 -5.06 0.25
N MET A 168 11.63 -4.26 0.38
CA MET A 168 11.62 -2.87 -0.09
C MET A 168 11.39 -2.79 -1.61
N GLY A 169 12.02 -3.68 -2.40
CA GLY A 169 11.84 -3.76 -3.85
C GLY A 169 10.40 -4.13 -4.23
N VAL A 170 9.81 -5.15 -3.59
CA VAL A 170 8.40 -5.53 -3.78
C VAL A 170 7.48 -4.36 -3.47
N CYS A 171 7.68 -3.70 -2.32
CA CYS A 171 6.87 -2.55 -1.91
C CYS A 171 7.02 -1.36 -2.86
N THR A 172 8.23 -1.10 -3.36
CA THR A 172 8.50 -0.03 -4.34
C THR A 172 7.75 -0.30 -5.65
N MET A 173 7.83 -1.53 -6.17
CA MET A 173 7.15 -1.89 -7.41
C MET A 173 5.62 -1.88 -7.22
N ALA A 174 5.09 -2.37 -6.10
CA ALA A 174 3.66 -2.31 -5.81
C ALA A 174 3.16 -0.85 -5.78
N ALA A 175 3.90 0.05 -5.15
CA ALA A 175 3.58 1.49 -5.14
C ALA A 175 3.69 2.12 -6.54
N PHE A 176 4.71 1.73 -7.33
CA PHE A 176 4.89 2.16 -8.73
C PHE A 176 3.73 1.72 -9.62
N LEU A 177 3.29 0.48 -9.48
CA LEU A 177 2.18 -0.08 -10.26
C LEU A 177 0.81 0.51 -9.89
N LEU A 178 0.69 1.22 -8.78
CA LEU A 178 -0.48 2.06 -8.47
C LEU A 178 -0.37 3.41 -9.19
N ARG A 179 0.76 4.08 -9.03
CA ARG A 179 1.13 5.35 -9.67
C ARG A 179 2.63 5.56 -9.53
N ALA A 180 3.31 5.92 -10.60
CA ALA A 180 4.78 6.01 -10.63
C ALA A 180 5.36 6.88 -9.49
N ASN A 181 4.72 8.01 -9.19
CA ASN A 181 5.17 8.93 -8.14
C ASN A 181 5.15 8.32 -6.73
N ASN A 182 4.28 7.33 -6.49
CA ASN A 182 4.14 6.67 -5.18
C ASN A 182 5.37 5.80 -4.83
N ALA A 183 6.21 5.46 -5.80
CA ALA A 183 7.44 4.71 -5.56
C ALA A 183 8.59 5.58 -5.00
N LEU A 184 8.55 6.89 -5.19
CA LEU A 184 9.66 7.81 -4.88
C LEU A 184 10.14 7.73 -3.43
N PRO A 185 9.27 7.68 -2.39
CA PRO A 185 9.74 7.62 -1.00
C PRO A 185 10.59 6.39 -0.71
N LEU A 186 10.18 5.22 -1.22
CA LEU A 186 10.93 3.97 -1.00
C LEU A 186 12.18 3.89 -1.87
N ALA A 187 12.14 4.39 -3.09
CA ALA A 187 13.33 4.50 -3.94
C ALA A 187 14.39 5.41 -3.29
N ALA A 188 13.98 6.57 -2.77
CA ALA A 188 14.87 7.49 -2.05
C ALA A 188 15.45 6.84 -0.78
N LEU A 189 14.64 6.12 0.00
CA LEU A 189 15.10 5.42 1.20
C LEU A 189 16.10 4.30 0.87
N THR A 190 15.86 3.55 -0.20
CA THR A 190 16.78 2.49 -0.67
C THR A 190 18.08 3.08 -1.18
N LEU A 191 18.00 4.19 -1.91
CA LEU A 191 19.19 4.92 -2.37
C LEU A 191 20.00 5.45 -1.17
N ALA A 192 19.35 6.03 -0.17
CA ALA A 192 20.04 6.49 1.05
C ALA A 192 20.76 5.33 1.76
N LEU A 193 20.12 4.15 1.89
CA LEU A 193 20.75 2.95 2.43
C LEU A 193 21.98 2.55 1.61
N ALA A 194 21.87 2.52 0.28
CA ALA A 194 22.97 2.18 -0.62
C ALA A 194 24.15 3.17 -0.51
N LEU A 195 23.86 4.48 -0.44
CA LEU A 195 24.87 5.52 -0.25
C LEU A 195 25.58 5.39 1.11
N CYS A 196 24.86 5.08 2.18
CA CYS A 196 25.45 4.80 3.49
C CYS A 196 26.40 3.59 3.46
N LEU A 197 26.03 2.52 2.75
CA LEU A 197 26.88 1.33 2.58
C LEU A 197 28.14 1.66 1.74
N LEU A 198 27.97 2.43 0.69
CA LEU A 198 29.07 2.87 -0.18
C LEU A 198 30.06 3.76 0.59
N ALA A 199 29.56 4.74 1.35
CA ALA A 199 30.39 5.63 2.16
C ALA A 199 31.19 4.87 3.23
N LYS A 200 30.62 3.77 3.75
CA LYS A 200 31.32 2.86 4.70
C LYS A 200 32.17 1.79 4.01
N LYS A 201 32.30 1.83 2.68
CA LYS A 201 33.04 0.84 1.85
C LYS A 201 32.56 -0.61 2.07
N GLN A 202 31.28 -0.80 2.36
CA GLN A 202 30.65 -2.10 2.62
C GLN A 202 30.10 -2.71 1.31
N PHE A 203 31.00 -3.15 0.41
CA PHE A 203 30.63 -3.58 -0.95
C PHE A 203 29.82 -4.87 -0.99
N ALA A 204 30.13 -5.88 -0.15
CA ALA A 204 29.35 -7.11 -0.10
C ALA A 204 27.90 -6.90 0.41
N PRO A 205 27.67 -6.15 1.51
CA PRO A 205 26.31 -5.72 1.90
C PRO A 205 25.61 -4.89 0.83
N LEU A 206 26.32 -4.00 0.14
CA LEU A 206 25.75 -3.21 -0.98
C LEU A 206 25.25 -4.13 -2.10
N GLY A 207 26.05 -5.14 -2.48
CA GLY A 207 25.66 -6.16 -3.47
C GLY A 207 24.41 -6.94 -3.04
N GLN A 208 24.31 -7.35 -1.77
CA GLN A 208 23.10 -7.99 -1.22
C GLN A 208 21.88 -7.07 -1.28
N CYS A 209 22.05 -5.79 -0.94
CA CYS A 209 20.99 -4.79 -0.99
C CYS A 209 20.50 -4.58 -2.43
N ALA A 210 21.42 -4.38 -3.38
CA ALA A 210 21.10 -4.20 -4.80
C ALA A 210 20.41 -5.44 -5.38
N ALA A 211 20.95 -6.64 -5.14
CA ALA A 211 20.38 -7.89 -5.63
C ALA A 211 18.99 -8.16 -5.03
N GLY A 212 18.83 -7.97 -3.72
CA GLY A 212 17.53 -8.13 -3.06
C GLY A 212 16.50 -7.14 -3.60
N PHE A 213 16.83 -5.86 -3.72
CA PHE A 213 15.95 -4.84 -4.24
C PHE A 213 15.53 -5.12 -5.68
N ALA A 214 16.48 -5.44 -6.57
CA ALA A 214 16.22 -5.79 -7.96
C ALA A 214 15.33 -7.05 -8.07
N ALA A 215 15.59 -8.09 -7.28
CA ALA A 215 14.74 -9.28 -7.21
C ALA A 215 13.32 -8.95 -6.76
N GLY A 216 13.17 -8.06 -5.77
CA GLY A 216 11.86 -7.60 -5.29
C GLY A 216 11.08 -6.83 -6.35
N LEU A 217 11.73 -5.95 -7.11
CA LEU A 217 11.12 -5.27 -8.26
C LEU A 217 10.64 -6.29 -9.30
N ALA A 218 11.49 -7.25 -9.66
CA ALA A 218 11.18 -8.26 -10.67
C ALA A 218 10.01 -9.15 -10.24
N LEU A 219 9.97 -9.61 -8.98
CA LEU A 219 8.88 -10.45 -8.47
C LEU A 219 7.51 -9.80 -8.59
N CYS A 220 7.41 -8.50 -8.38
CA CYS A 220 6.14 -7.78 -8.46
C CYS A 220 5.81 -7.34 -9.91
N ALA A 221 6.81 -7.28 -10.79
CA ALA A 221 6.63 -6.94 -12.20
C ALA A 221 6.21 -8.15 -13.08
N LEU A 222 6.39 -9.39 -12.59
CA LEU A 222 6.05 -10.63 -13.33
C LEU A 222 4.54 -10.90 -13.27
N PRO A 223 3.98 -11.59 -14.25
CA PRO A 223 3.63 -11.11 -15.58
C PRO A 223 2.21 -10.59 -15.60
N GLN A 224 2.03 -9.37 -16.04
CA GLN A 224 0.69 -8.90 -16.43
C GLN A 224 0.35 -9.44 -17.84
N LYS A 225 0.23 -10.76 -17.95
CA LYS A 225 -0.43 -11.31 -19.14
C LYS A 225 -1.87 -10.79 -19.10
N PRO A 226 -2.41 -10.27 -20.21
CA PRO A 226 -3.82 -9.92 -20.27
C PRO A 226 -4.65 -11.14 -19.90
N VAL A 227 -5.54 -10.97 -18.93
CA VAL A 227 -6.28 -12.08 -18.30
C VAL A 227 -7.29 -12.72 -19.26
N VAL A 228 -7.62 -12.08 -20.35
CA VAL A 228 -8.48 -12.66 -21.41
C VAL A 228 -8.18 -12.00 -22.75
N ALA A 229 -7.79 -12.80 -23.75
CA ALA A 229 -8.09 -12.46 -25.13
C ALA A 229 -9.55 -12.88 -25.38
N PHE A 230 -10.45 -11.93 -25.58
CA PHE A 230 -11.73 -12.25 -26.15
C PHE A 230 -11.47 -12.50 -27.65
N ASP A 231 -11.72 -13.72 -28.11
CA ASP A 231 -11.85 -13.99 -29.53
C ASP A 231 -13.00 -13.10 -30.05
N GLU A 232 -12.68 -12.25 -31.03
CA GLU A 232 -13.68 -11.49 -31.79
C GLU A 232 -14.47 -12.51 -32.60
N GLU A 233 -15.72 -12.80 -32.20
CA GLU A 233 -16.76 -13.34 -33.05
C GLU A 233 -17.69 -12.24 -33.55
#